data_27a22f7e4bd2cedda04874eb9e357949
#
_entry.id   27a22f7e4bd2cedda04874eb9e357949
#
_cell.length_a   1.000
_cell.length_b   1.000
_cell.length_c   1.000
_cell.angle_alpha   90.00
_cell.angle_beta   90.00
_cell.angle_gamma   90.00
#
_symmetry.space_group_name_H-M   'P 1'
#
loop_
_entity.id
_entity.type
_entity.pdbx_description
1 polymer ?
#
loop_
_entity_poly.entity_id
_entity_poly.type
_entity_poly.pdbx_seq_one_letter_code
_entity_poly.pdbx_strand_id
1 'polypeptide(L)'
;RLSRDDNMDSESNSIQNQRKILQKAAKDKGYTDTVFFVDDGITGTTMKRPGFQKMLTAIEAGYISAVFVKDLSRLGRNYIEVGKLTEEFFPLHDVRLVAVSDGVDSDEGEDDFTPFKNIMNEYYAKDISKKRRIVNKMKGNAGVPLSPPPYGYIKNPDDPRFWVVEPEAAEVVRRIYRMALEGYGLAETAAQLAADGVVNPTYYWRSRGTSRGGSKSTVEPTKWGHTTVKKILTLQEYCGDVINFKTYSKSYKMKRRIENPEENRAIFLNVHEPIIDRVTWEKVQSLQTTRRRRPTVTKESSAFCGYLKCPECGGNLNFHFNQNNHDIKFFSCQNHNSGYRKCSKTHYIRLDFLEQVVLYEVKRLACFASEYEKDFIKVMIGHS
;
A
#
# COMPACT_ATOMS: atom_id res chain seq x y z
N ARG A 1 10.67 -12.66 -22.23
CA ARG A 1 10.12 -12.30 -20.94
C ARG A 1 10.98 -12.79 -19.79
N LEU A 2 11.27 -11.98 -18.78
CA LEU A 2 12.01 -12.35 -17.55
C LEU A 2 11.26 -12.05 -16.26
N SER A 3 11.64 -12.72 -15.17
CA SER A 3 11.20 -12.44 -13.82
C SER A 3 12.18 -11.47 -13.13
N ARG A 4 11.72 -10.74 -12.14
CA ARG A 4 12.21 -9.53 -11.46
C ARG A 4 13.64 -9.49 -10.86
N ASP A 5 14.56 -10.38 -11.18
CA ASP A 5 15.78 -10.55 -10.37
C ASP A 5 17.08 -9.97 -10.97
N ASP A 6 17.02 -9.22 -12.10
CA ASP A 6 18.21 -8.63 -12.71
C ASP A 6 18.19 -7.09 -12.70
N ASN A 7 19.36 -6.48 -12.49
CA ASN A 7 19.62 -5.04 -12.36
C ASN A 7 19.05 -4.21 -13.52
N MET A 8 18.47 -3.06 -13.21
CA MET A 8 17.56 -2.27 -14.04
C MET A 8 18.21 -1.32 -15.07
N ASP A 9 19.53 -1.32 -15.24
CA ASP A 9 20.22 -0.34 -16.08
C ASP A 9 20.72 -0.87 -17.43
N SER A 10 20.55 -2.18 -17.74
CA SER A 10 20.82 -2.77 -19.03
C SER A 10 19.85 -3.92 -19.32
N GLU A 11 19.55 -4.21 -20.61
CA GLU A 11 18.84 -5.45 -20.99
C GLU A 11 19.49 -6.63 -20.27
N SER A 12 18.69 -7.37 -19.47
CA SER A 12 19.24 -8.44 -18.65
C SER A 12 20.00 -9.44 -19.52
N ASN A 13 21.11 -9.95 -19.01
CA ASN A 13 21.94 -10.98 -19.70
C ASN A 13 21.10 -12.15 -20.20
N SER A 14 20.00 -12.45 -19.55
CA SER A 14 19.08 -13.52 -19.93
C SER A 14 18.22 -13.15 -21.14
N ILE A 15 17.83 -11.86 -21.37
CA ILE A 15 17.17 -11.42 -22.60
C ILE A 15 18.13 -11.49 -23.77
N GLN A 16 19.36 -11.03 -23.60
CA GLN A 16 20.37 -11.09 -24.65
C GLN A 16 20.67 -12.54 -25.09
N ASN A 17 20.74 -13.46 -24.13
CA ASN A 17 20.89 -14.88 -24.44
C ASN A 17 19.68 -15.46 -25.17
N GLN A 18 18.46 -15.07 -24.77
CA GLN A 18 17.25 -15.48 -25.50
C GLN A 18 17.22 -14.92 -26.91
N ARG A 19 17.62 -13.66 -27.14
CA ARG A 19 17.73 -13.07 -28.49
C ARG A 19 18.66 -13.90 -29.38
N LYS A 20 19.87 -14.23 -28.92
CA LYS A 20 20.84 -15.03 -29.69
C LYS A 20 20.26 -16.40 -30.09
N ILE A 21 19.61 -17.09 -29.15
CA ILE A 21 19.00 -18.41 -29.41
C ILE A 21 17.88 -18.27 -30.46
N LEU A 22 17.00 -17.30 -30.32
CA LEU A 22 15.85 -17.11 -31.20
C LEU A 22 16.26 -16.62 -32.57
N GLN A 23 17.25 -15.72 -32.67
CA GLN A 23 17.79 -15.29 -33.97
C GLN A 23 18.40 -16.42 -34.74
N LYS A 24 19.19 -17.32 -34.04
CA LYS A 24 19.74 -18.49 -34.66
C LYS A 24 18.64 -19.44 -35.16
N ALA A 25 17.65 -19.75 -34.34
CA ALA A 25 16.53 -20.61 -34.70
C ALA A 25 15.72 -20.07 -35.87
N ALA A 26 15.46 -18.75 -35.90
CA ALA A 26 14.76 -18.11 -37.01
C ALA A 26 15.57 -18.20 -38.30
N LYS A 27 16.89 -17.92 -38.25
CA LYS A 27 17.77 -18.01 -39.40
C LYS A 27 17.87 -19.44 -39.92
N ASP A 28 17.99 -20.42 -39.02
CA ASP A 28 18.05 -21.83 -39.37
C ASP A 28 16.78 -22.33 -40.10
N LYS A 29 15.63 -21.68 -39.84
CA LYS A 29 14.36 -21.96 -40.50
C LYS A 29 14.05 -20.98 -41.66
N GLY A 30 15.02 -20.18 -42.11
CA GLY A 30 14.93 -19.32 -43.30
C GLY A 30 14.35 -17.93 -43.07
N TYR A 31 14.11 -17.50 -41.82
CA TYR A 31 13.59 -16.17 -41.50
C TYR A 31 14.76 -15.20 -41.25
N THR A 32 14.94 -14.22 -42.13
CA THR A 32 16.02 -13.21 -42.05
C THR A 32 15.56 -11.86 -41.53
N ASP A 33 14.30 -11.48 -41.78
CA ASP A 33 13.71 -10.26 -41.28
C ASP A 33 12.96 -10.55 -39.97
N THR A 34 13.53 -10.11 -38.83
CA THR A 34 13.05 -10.45 -37.52
C THR A 34 12.91 -9.21 -36.63
N VAL A 35 11.80 -9.10 -35.92
CA VAL A 35 11.53 -8.05 -34.92
C VAL A 35 11.36 -8.67 -33.54
N PHE A 36 11.82 -7.99 -32.49
CA PHE A 36 11.71 -8.47 -31.12
C PHE A 36 10.64 -7.71 -30.34
N PHE A 37 9.71 -8.44 -29.73
CA PHE A 37 8.75 -7.94 -28.75
C PHE A 37 9.21 -8.35 -27.34
N VAL A 38 9.64 -7.37 -26.56
CA VAL A 38 10.27 -7.63 -25.27
C VAL A 38 9.38 -7.12 -24.13
N ASP A 39 9.13 -7.99 -23.14
CA ASP A 39 8.48 -7.63 -21.87
C ASP A 39 9.44 -8.02 -20.74
N ASP A 40 10.12 -7.02 -20.18
CA ASP A 40 11.04 -7.22 -19.06
C ASP A 40 10.33 -6.95 -17.72
N GLY A 41 10.67 -7.73 -16.69
CA GLY A 41 10.11 -7.61 -15.35
C GLY A 41 8.61 -7.90 -15.21
N ILE A 42 7.92 -8.39 -16.26
CA ILE A 42 6.48 -8.66 -16.24
C ILE A 42 6.19 -10.15 -16.05
N THR A 43 5.30 -10.48 -15.11
CA THR A 43 4.88 -11.85 -14.83
C THR A 43 4.11 -12.47 -16.01
N GLY A 44 4.34 -13.76 -16.30
CA GLY A 44 3.63 -14.51 -17.34
C GLY A 44 2.23 -15.01 -16.98
N THR A 45 1.70 -14.60 -15.81
CA THR A 45 0.33 -14.93 -15.40
C THR A 45 -0.71 -13.98 -15.96
N THR A 46 -0.32 -12.98 -16.75
CA THR A 46 -1.22 -11.99 -17.40
C THR A 46 -0.87 -11.87 -18.87
N MET A 47 -1.88 -11.78 -19.71
CA MET A 47 -1.75 -11.44 -21.14
C MET A 47 -1.64 -9.92 -21.38
N LYS A 48 -1.93 -9.09 -20.40
CA LYS A 48 -1.82 -7.62 -20.48
C LYS A 48 -0.36 -7.19 -20.32
N ARG A 49 0.45 -7.47 -21.33
CA ARG A 49 1.87 -7.13 -21.45
C ARG A 49 2.06 -6.25 -22.67
N PRO A 50 2.69 -5.07 -22.59
CA PRO A 50 2.79 -4.13 -23.70
C PRO A 50 3.46 -4.70 -24.94
N GLY A 51 4.60 -5.40 -24.80
CA GLY A 51 5.28 -6.03 -25.92
C GLY A 51 4.45 -7.15 -26.54
N PHE A 52 3.83 -7.98 -25.71
CA PHE A 52 2.97 -9.06 -26.17
C PHE A 52 1.72 -8.53 -26.90
N GLN A 53 1.09 -7.47 -26.43
CA GLN A 53 -0.07 -6.85 -27.11
C GLN A 53 0.33 -6.26 -28.47
N LYS A 54 1.50 -5.61 -28.56
CA LYS A 54 2.02 -5.13 -29.84
C LYS A 54 2.27 -6.26 -30.83
N MET A 55 2.74 -7.39 -30.37
CA MET A 55 2.92 -8.59 -31.20
C MET A 55 1.56 -9.07 -31.76
N LEU A 56 0.53 -9.20 -30.91
CA LEU A 56 -0.81 -9.62 -31.35
C LEU A 56 -1.39 -8.66 -32.38
N THR A 57 -1.30 -7.34 -32.13
CA THR A 57 -1.77 -6.33 -33.11
C THR A 57 -1.01 -6.40 -34.45
N ALA A 58 0.29 -6.68 -34.42
CA ALA A 58 1.07 -6.84 -35.64
C ALA A 58 0.72 -8.14 -36.41
N ILE A 59 0.32 -9.20 -35.70
CA ILE A 59 -0.23 -10.42 -36.30
C ILE A 59 -1.57 -10.15 -36.95
N GLU A 60 -2.49 -9.50 -36.24
CA GLU A 60 -3.82 -9.12 -36.77
C GLU A 60 -3.72 -8.22 -37.99
N ALA A 61 -2.67 -7.39 -38.09
CA ALA A 61 -2.39 -6.55 -39.26
C ALA A 61 -1.68 -7.30 -40.39
N GLY A 62 -1.37 -8.59 -40.26
CA GLY A 62 -0.75 -9.41 -41.29
C GLY A 62 0.75 -9.16 -41.46
N TYR A 63 1.43 -8.48 -40.55
CA TYR A 63 2.87 -8.19 -40.67
C TYR A 63 3.77 -9.33 -40.19
N ILE A 64 3.23 -10.34 -39.51
CA ILE A 64 4.00 -11.42 -38.90
C ILE A 64 3.50 -12.76 -39.44
N SER A 65 4.42 -13.53 -40.06
CA SER A 65 4.15 -14.87 -40.58
C SER A 65 4.67 -16.00 -39.63
N ALA A 66 5.56 -15.68 -38.68
CA ALA A 66 6.06 -16.66 -37.72
C ALA A 66 6.41 -16.04 -36.39
N VAL A 67 6.12 -16.75 -35.29
CA VAL A 67 6.45 -16.37 -33.92
C VAL A 67 7.43 -17.40 -33.34
N PHE A 68 8.62 -16.91 -32.94
CA PHE A 68 9.64 -17.74 -32.27
C PHE A 68 9.68 -17.40 -30.78
N VAL A 69 9.52 -18.40 -29.93
CA VAL A 69 9.65 -18.26 -28.46
C VAL A 69 10.66 -19.27 -27.93
N LYS A 70 11.31 -18.98 -26.82
CA LYS A 70 12.22 -19.90 -26.19
C LYS A 70 11.48 -21.16 -25.75
N ASP A 71 10.37 -20.98 -25.04
CA ASP A 71 9.50 -22.02 -24.54
C ASP A 71 8.07 -21.50 -24.45
N LEU A 72 7.06 -22.37 -24.43
CA LEU A 72 5.64 -21.98 -24.37
C LEU A 72 5.29 -21.12 -23.14
N SER A 73 6.06 -21.25 -22.05
CA SER A 73 5.84 -20.42 -20.85
C SER A 73 6.11 -18.93 -21.11
N ARG A 74 6.78 -18.57 -22.22
CA ARG A 74 6.98 -17.17 -22.66
C ARG A 74 5.71 -16.57 -23.22
N LEU A 75 4.88 -17.35 -23.88
CA LEU A 75 3.54 -16.92 -24.31
C LEU A 75 2.66 -16.66 -23.09
N GLY A 76 2.57 -17.60 -22.16
CA GLY A 76 1.78 -17.46 -20.96
C GLY A 76 1.93 -18.64 -20.00
N ARG A 77 1.37 -18.51 -18.78
CA ARG A 77 1.29 -19.59 -17.78
C ARG A 77 -0.14 -20.03 -17.52
N ASN A 78 -1.11 -19.47 -18.23
CA ASN A 78 -2.49 -19.92 -18.20
C ASN A 78 -2.73 -20.81 -19.41
N TYR A 79 -2.93 -22.12 -19.18
CA TYR A 79 -3.06 -23.09 -20.25
C TYR A 79 -4.24 -22.80 -21.19
N ILE A 80 -5.37 -22.25 -20.67
CA ILE A 80 -6.53 -21.86 -21.48
C ILE A 80 -6.19 -20.73 -22.46
N GLU A 81 -5.49 -19.70 -21.98
CA GLU A 81 -5.12 -18.56 -22.81
C GLU A 81 -4.02 -18.93 -23.83
N VAL A 82 -3.06 -19.77 -23.41
CA VAL A 82 -2.02 -20.27 -24.33
C VAL A 82 -2.64 -21.21 -25.36
N GLY A 83 -3.52 -22.14 -24.96
CA GLY A 83 -4.25 -23.02 -25.86
C GLY A 83 -5.03 -22.24 -26.92
N LYS A 84 -5.79 -21.21 -26.52
CA LYS A 84 -6.48 -20.33 -27.49
C LYS A 84 -5.54 -19.65 -28.50
N LEU A 85 -4.34 -19.28 -28.06
CA LEU A 85 -3.36 -18.70 -28.97
C LEU A 85 -2.81 -19.75 -29.96
N THR A 86 -2.45 -20.93 -29.47
CA THR A 86 -1.82 -21.98 -30.28
C THR A 86 -2.81 -22.72 -31.16
N GLU A 87 -4.03 -22.92 -30.70
CA GLU A 87 -5.05 -23.74 -31.40
C GLU A 87 -6.06 -22.92 -32.21
N GLU A 88 -6.27 -21.62 -31.84
CA GLU A 88 -7.24 -20.77 -32.53
C GLU A 88 -6.55 -19.56 -33.20
N PHE A 89 -5.84 -18.70 -32.41
CA PHE A 89 -5.38 -17.40 -32.87
C PHE A 89 -4.27 -17.46 -33.93
N PHE A 90 -3.20 -18.23 -33.69
CA PHE A 90 -2.11 -18.34 -34.67
C PHE A 90 -2.56 -19.05 -35.95
N PRO A 91 -3.28 -20.19 -35.90
CA PRO A 91 -3.83 -20.79 -37.11
C PRO A 91 -4.78 -19.88 -37.90
N LEU A 92 -5.64 -19.12 -37.20
CA LEU A 92 -6.59 -18.20 -37.86
C LEU A 92 -5.86 -17.11 -38.69
N HIS A 93 -4.64 -16.73 -38.29
CA HIS A 93 -3.85 -15.69 -38.97
C HIS A 93 -2.69 -16.30 -39.81
N ASP A 94 -2.68 -17.60 -40.06
CA ASP A 94 -1.63 -18.32 -40.79
C ASP A 94 -0.21 -18.06 -40.23
N VAL A 95 -0.10 -17.97 -38.88
CA VAL A 95 1.16 -17.69 -38.17
C VAL A 95 1.80 -18.98 -37.66
N ARG A 96 2.99 -19.31 -38.15
CA ARG A 96 3.80 -20.40 -37.62
C ARG A 96 4.29 -20.11 -36.21
N LEU A 97 4.13 -21.06 -35.29
CA LEU A 97 4.66 -21.00 -33.94
C LEU A 97 5.83 -21.97 -33.77
N VAL A 98 6.98 -21.46 -33.31
CA VAL A 98 8.15 -22.27 -32.98
C VAL A 98 8.55 -22.00 -31.51
N ALA A 99 8.47 -23.06 -30.66
CA ALA A 99 8.96 -23.01 -29.28
C ALA A 99 10.26 -23.85 -29.17
N VAL A 100 11.40 -23.19 -29.26
CA VAL A 100 12.71 -23.81 -29.50
C VAL A 100 13.10 -24.84 -28.45
N SER A 101 12.93 -24.52 -27.15
CA SER A 101 13.29 -25.43 -26.05
C SER A 101 12.26 -26.53 -25.80
N ASP A 102 11.03 -26.35 -26.27
CA ASP A 102 9.95 -27.33 -26.11
C ASP A 102 9.87 -28.29 -27.32
N GLY A 103 10.62 -28.01 -28.39
CA GLY A 103 10.57 -28.78 -29.62
C GLY A 103 9.21 -28.69 -30.33
N VAL A 104 8.50 -27.57 -30.20
CA VAL A 104 7.20 -27.36 -30.81
C VAL A 104 7.38 -26.51 -32.05
N ASP A 105 6.84 -26.97 -33.18
CA ASP A 105 6.81 -26.28 -34.45
C ASP A 105 5.49 -26.59 -35.16
N SER A 106 4.66 -25.59 -35.37
CA SER A 106 3.31 -25.79 -35.94
C SER A 106 3.32 -26.29 -37.38
N ASP A 107 4.42 -26.10 -38.12
CA ASP A 107 4.56 -26.63 -39.49
C ASP A 107 5.00 -28.11 -39.56
N GLU A 108 5.55 -28.64 -38.46
CA GLU A 108 6.02 -30.03 -38.40
C GLU A 108 4.91 -31.01 -37.94
N GLY A 109 3.68 -30.55 -37.78
CA GLY A 109 2.52 -31.33 -37.38
C GLY A 109 2.01 -30.99 -35.96
N GLU A 110 0.82 -31.46 -35.61
CA GLU A 110 0.27 -31.30 -34.26
C GLU A 110 1.12 -32.12 -33.24
N ASP A 111 1.77 -31.39 -32.31
CA ASP A 111 2.41 -32.03 -31.16
C ASP A 111 1.33 -32.33 -30.10
N ASP A 112 0.86 -33.58 -30.07
CA ASP A 112 -0.14 -34.08 -29.08
C ASP A 112 0.27 -33.79 -27.63
N PHE A 113 1.52 -33.48 -27.35
CA PHE A 113 2.04 -33.16 -26.02
C PHE A 113 1.95 -31.68 -25.65
N THR A 114 1.68 -30.77 -26.59
CA THR A 114 1.58 -29.32 -26.31
C THR A 114 0.53 -29.00 -25.24
N PRO A 115 -0.68 -29.57 -25.25
CA PRO A 115 -1.68 -29.37 -24.19
C PRO A 115 -1.15 -29.82 -22.80
N PHE A 116 -0.45 -30.98 -22.76
CA PHE A 116 0.17 -31.48 -21.53
C PHE A 116 1.25 -30.53 -20.99
N LYS A 117 2.12 -30.01 -21.87
CA LYS A 117 3.15 -29.02 -21.48
C LYS A 117 2.52 -27.76 -20.88
N ASN A 118 1.41 -27.29 -21.45
CA ASN A 118 0.67 -26.15 -20.95
C ASN A 118 0.05 -26.43 -19.56
N ILE A 119 -0.57 -27.59 -19.38
CA ILE A 119 -1.14 -28.04 -18.09
C ILE A 119 -0.03 -28.15 -17.04
N MET A 120 1.10 -28.77 -17.38
CA MET A 120 2.25 -28.89 -16.48
C MET A 120 2.81 -27.53 -16.04
N ASN A 121 2.94 -26.58 -16.96
CA ASN A 121 3.40 -25.23 -16.65
C ASN A 121 2.46 -24.51 -15.65
N GLU A 122 1.15 -24.69 -15.79
CA GLU A 122 0.17 -24.18 -14.84
C GLU A 122 0.26 -24.90 -13.48
N TYR A 123 0.40 -26.22 -13.50
CA TYR A 123 0.56 -27.02 -12.28
C TYR A 123 1.79 -26.58 -11.47
N TYR A 124 2.95 -26.39 -12.12
CA TYR A 124 4.15 -25.88 -11.45
C TYR A 124 3.93 -24.50 -10.83
N ALA A 125 3.27 -23.57 -11.54
CA ALA A 125 2.96 -22.26 -10.99
C ALA A 125 2.06 -22.34 -9.76
N LYS A 126 1.05 -23.23 -9.78
CA LYS A 126 0.15 -23.51 -8.67
C LYS A 126 0.87 -24.15 -7.49
N ASP A 127 1.72 -25.14 -7.73
CA ASP A 127 2.50 -25.84 -6.71
C ASP A 127 3.49 -24.91 -6.01
N ILE A 128 4.26 -24.12 -6.75
CA ILE A 128 5.15 -23.08 -6.20
C ILE A 128 4.37 -22.11 -5.32
N SER A 129 3.20 -21.66 -5.79
CA SER A 129 2.36 -20.76 -5.00
C SER A 129 1.86 -21.40 -3.71
N LYS A 130 1.45 -22.70 -3.77
CA LYS A 130 1.01 -23.47 -2.58
C LYS A 130 2.15 -23.63 -1.58
N LYS A 131 3.32 -24.06 -2.02
CA LYS A 131 4.52 -24.22 -1.18
C LYS A 131 4.92 -22.90 -0.53
N ARG A 132 4.96 -21.81 -1.30
CA ARG A 132 5.25 -20.47 -0.77
C ARG A 132 4.25 -20.01 0.30
N ARG A 133 2.96 -20.31 0.13
CA ARG A 133 1.93 -20.00 1.14
C ARG A 133 2.15 -20.78 2.43
N ILE A 134 2.50 -22.05 2.34
CA ILE A 134 2.81 -22.90 3.52
C ILE A 134 4.01 -22.32 4.28
N VAL A 135 5.11 -22.04 3.58
CA VAL A 135 6.30 -21.44 4.19
C VAL A 135 6.02 -20.08 4.82
N ASN A 136 5.26 -19.22 4.12
CA ASN A 136 4.87 -17.92 4.67
C ASN A 136 3.95 -18.07 5.90
N LYS A 137 3.04 -19.06 5.91
CA LYS A 137 2.20 -19.35 7.06
C LYS A 137 3.03 -19.81 8.26
N MET A 138 3.98 -20.70 8.04
CA MET A 138 4.90 -21.16 9.10
C MET A 138 5.73 -20.00 9.67
N LYS A 139 6.40 -19.23 8.80
CA LYS A 139 7.20 -18.06 9.20
C LYS A 139 6.37 -17.01 9.92
N GLY A 140 5.20 -16.69 9.36
CA GLY A 140 4.32 -15.68 9.92
C GLY A 140 3.75 -16.05 11.29
N ASN A 141 3.43 -17.34 11.51
CA ASN A 141 2.98 -17.85 12.81
C ASN A 141 4.13 -17.99 13.83
N ALA A 142 5.38 -18.00 13.37
CA ALA A 142 6.57 -17.96 14.22
C ALA A 142 7.05 -16.52 14.53
N GLY A 143 6.24 -15.50 14.24
CA GLY A 143 6.58 -14.11 14.54
C GLY A 143 7.59 -13.47 13.58
N VAL A 144 8.01 -14.18 12.52
CA VAL A 144 8.92 -13.60 11.53
C VAL A 144 8.16 -12.62 10.65
N PRO A 145 8.62 -11.36 10.49
CA PRO A 145 7.99 -10.37 9.62
C PRO A 145 7.90 -10.84 8.17
N LEU A 146 6.70 -10.89 7.61
CA LEU A 146 6.47 -11.26 6.22
C LEU A 146 6.52 -10.05 5.27
N SER A 147 6.40 -8.86 5.79
CA SER A 147 6.52 -7.60 5.05
C SER A 147 7.96 -7.06 5.10
N PRO A 148 8.35 -6.23 4.13
CA PRO A 148 9.59 -5.47 4.24
C PRO A 148 9.54 -4.53 5.46
N PRO A 149 10.69 -4.18 6.08
CA PRO A 149 10.74 -3.21 7.18
C PRO A 149 10.06 -1.89 6.79
N PRO A 150 9.24 -1.27 7.64
CA PRO A 150 8.72 0.07 7.38
C PRO A 150 9.85 1.13 7.39
N TYR A 151 9.54 2.35 6.96
CA TYR A 151 10.47 3.47 7.03
C TYR A 151 10.87 3.72 8.50
N GLY A 152 12.15 3.88 8.79
CA GLY A 152 12.68 3.91 10.15
C GLY A 152 13.31 2.60 10.62
N TYR A 153 13.07 1.50 9.87
CA TYR A 153 13.68 0.20 10.14
C TYR A 153 14.41 -0.34 8.91
N ILE A 154 15.46 -1.11 9.13
CA ILE A 154 16.17 -1.92 8.12
C ILE A 154 16.14 -3.40 8.53
N LYS A 155 16.50 -4.28 7.61
CA LYS A 155 16.75 -5.66 7.96
C LYS A 155 17.97 -5.75 8.86
N ASN A 156 17.90 -6.55 9.91
CA ASN A 156 19.04 -6.83 10.75
C ASN A 156 20.16 -7.47 9.94
N PRO A 157 21.39 -6.92 9.95
CA PRO A 157 22.53 -7.50 9.24
C PRO A 157 22.88 -8.92 9.70
N ASP A 158 22.73 -9.20 11.01
CA ASP A 158 23.05 -10.50 11.61
C ASP A 158 21.95 -11.53 11.36
N ASP A 159 20.68 -11.10 11.36
CA ASP A 159 19.53 -11.94 11.04
C ASP A 159 18.54 -11.22 10.15
N PRO A 160 18.63 -11.35 8.81
CA PRO A 160 17.77 -10.66 7.85
C PRO A 160 16.27 -10.96 7.95
N ARG A 161 15.88 -11.88 8.86
CA ARG A 161 14.49 -12.19 9.14
C ARG A 161 13.83 -11.13 10.00
N PHE A 162 14.59 -10.40 10.82
CA PHE A 162 14.10 -9.38 11.75
C PHE A 162 14.52 -7.97 11.32
N TRP A 163 14.04 -6.98 12.05
CA TRP A 163 14.28 -5.56 11.79
C TRP A 163 15.07 -4.92 12.92
N VAL A 164 15.89 -3.94 12.56
CA VAL A 164 16.58 -3.07 13.50
C VAL A 164 16.29 -1.61 13.16
N VAL A 165 16.39 -0.74 14.17
CA VAL A 165 16.16 0.69 14.01
C VAL A 165 17.24 1.30 13.13
N GLU A 166 16.83 2.10 12.15
CA GLU A 166 17.71 2.96 11.36
C GLU A 166 17.67 4.37 11.94
N PRO A 167 18.72 4.86 12.62
CA PRO A 167 18.66 6.07 13.44
C PRO A 167 18.18 7.31 12.69
N GLU A 168 18.69 7.54 11.48
CA GLU A 168 18.36 8.71 10.66
C GLU A 168 16.86 8.74 10.28
N ALA A 169 16.35 7.63 9.75
CA ALA A 169 14.97 7.54 9.35
C ALA A 169 14.02 7.45 10.56
N ALA A 170 14.46 6.85 11.67
CA ALA A 170 13.70 6.77 12.91
C ALA A 170 13.46 8.15 13.53
N GLU A 171 14.43 9.07 13.46
CA GLU A 171 14.24 10.43 13.97
C GLU A 171 13.17 11.19 13.18
N VAL A 172 13.09 10.98 11.86
CA VAL A 172 11.98 11.53 11.06
C VAL A 172 10.63 10.96 11.49
N VAL A 173 10.56 9.66 11.81
CA VAL A 173 9.34 9.04 12.34
C VAL A 173 8.95 9.66 13.68
N ARG A 174 9.89 9.79 14.64
CA ARG A 174 9.64 10.44 15.94
C ARG A 174 9.15 11.88 15.76
N ARG A 175 9.76 12.62 14.83
CA ARG A 175 9.33 13.98 14.50
C ARG A 175 7.90 14.03 14.00
N ILE A 176 7.48 13.12 13.10
CA ILE A 176 6.10 13.04 12.60
C ILE A 176 5.12 12.80 13.75
N TYR A 177 5.46 11.94 14.72
CA TYR A 177 4.62 11.70 15.89
C TYR A 177 4.56 12.91 16.82
N ARG A 178 5.67 13.64 17.07
CA ARG A 178 5.67 14.91 17.83
C ARG A 178 4.73 15.93 17.20
N MET A 179 4.85 16.16 15.89
CA MET A 179 3.97 17.09 15.15
C MET A 179 2.50 16.68 15.26
N ALA A 180 2.19 15.37 15.20
CA ALA A 180 0.83 14.89 15.36
C ALA A 180 0.27 15.15 16.78
N LEU A 181 1.09 15.02 17.83
CA LEU A 181 0.72 15.36 19.23
C LEU A 181 0.54 16.88 19.42
N GLU A 182 1.33 17.70 18.72
CA GLU A 182 1.21 19.15 18.70
C GLU A 182 -0.01 19.65 17.89
N GLY A 183 -0.74 18.73 17.24
CA GLY A 183 -1.98 19.01 16.51
C GLY A 183 -1.82 19.36 15.04
N TYR A 184 -0.64 19.18 14.45
CA TYR A 184 -0.45 19.36 13.02
C TYR A 184 -1.30 18.37 12.22
N GLY A 185 -1.94 18.87 11.15
CA GLY A 185 -2.69 18.03 10.22
C GLY A 185 -1.75 17.22 9.31
N LEU A 186 -2.26 16.11 8.73
CA LEU A 186 -1.48 15.24 7.85
C LEU A 186 -0.83 15.99 6.66
N ALA A 187 -1.58 16.91 6.05
CA ALA A 187 -1.09 17.71 4.93
C ALA A 187 -0.08 18.77 5.38
N GLU A 188 -0.28 19.35 6.54
CA GLU A 188 0.61 20.34 7.15
C GLU A 188 1.94 19.71 7.57
N THR A 189 1.89 18.53 8.21
CA THR A 189 3.10 17.73 8.51
C THR A 189 3.88 17.41 7.22
N ALA A 190 3.18 16.99 6.15
CA ALA A 190 3.82 16.71 4.87
C ALA A 190 4.47 17.95 4.25
N ALA A 191 3.80 19.10 4.31
CA ALA A 191 4.32 20.37 3.81
C ALA A 191 5.54 20.85 4.61
N GLN A 192 5.52 20.72 5.94
CA GLN A 192 6.64 21.10 6.80
C GLN A 192 7.87 20.22 6.55
N LEU A 193 7.71 18.89 6.42
CA LEU A 193 8.80 17.99 6.09
C LEU A 193 9.40 18.31 4.72
N ALA A 194 8.58 18.69 3.74
CA ALA A 194 9.05 19.11 2.43
C ALA A 194 9.81 20.44 2.47
N ALA A 195 9.31 21.41 3.22
CA ALA A 195 9.96 22.72 3.41
C ALA A 195 11.33 22.59 4.09
N ASP A 196 11.47 21.67 5.04
CA ASP A 196 12.72 21.38 5.74
C ASP A 196 13.68 20.49 4.93
N GLY A 197 13.35 20.16 3.69
CA GLY A 197 14.21 19.38 2.80
C GLY A 197 14.33 17.89 3.18
N VAL A 198 13.45 17.37 4.03
CA VAL A 198 13.48 15.95 4.45
C VAL A 198 13.15 15.04 3.28
N VAL A 199 14.02 14.09 2.99
CA VAL A 199 13.85 13.14 1.89
C VAL A 199 12.71 12.17 2.20
N ASN A 200 11.79 11.98 1.23
CA ASN A 200 10.68 11.08 1.40
C ASN A 200 11.11 9.60 1.41
N PRO A 201 10.32 8.68 1.98
CA PRO A 201 10.70 7.27 2.12
C PRO A 201 11.06 6.57 0.81
N THR A 202 10.45 6.95 -0.32
CA THR A 202 10.73 6.34 -1.62
C THR A 202 12.15 6.66 -2.10
N TYR A 203 12.54 7.94 -2.01
CA TYR A 203 13.89 8.37 -2.36
C TYR A 203 14.94 7.88 -1.38
N TYR A 204 14.62 7.89 -0.08
CA TYR A 204 15.47 7.34 0.96
C TYR A 204 15.87 5.87 0.66
N TRP A 205 14.92 5.03 0.28
CA TRP A 205 15.21 3.65 -0.09
C TRP A 205 15.98 3.52 -1.40
N ARG A 206 15.74 4.42 -2.36
CA ARG A 206 16.48 4.45 -3.63
C ARG A 206 17.95 4.76 -3.43
N SER A 207 18.28 5.80 -2.64
CA SER A 207 19.66 6.19 -2.37
C SER A 207 20.47 5.06 -1.74
N ARG A 208 19.80 4.09 -1.10
CA ARG A 208 20.40 2.89 -0.50
C ARG A 208 20.31 1.65 -1.38
N GLY A 209 20.06 1.79 -2.67
CA GLY A 209 20.04 0.68 -3.64
C GLY A 209 18.86 -0.28 -3.52
N THR A 210 17.82 0.06 -2.73
CA THR A 210 16.65 -0.78 -2.58
C THR A 210 15.50 -0.28 -3.45
N SER A 211 15.04 -1.07 -4.41
CA SER A 211 13.94 -0.72 -5.33
C SER A 211 12.55 -0.81 -4.66
N ARG A 212 12.36 -0.12 -3.54
CA ARG A 212 11.04 -0.01 -2.92
C ARG A 212 10.25 1.12 -3.58
N GLY A 213 9.09 0.82 -4.11
CA GLY A 213 8.16 1.84 -4.59
C GLY A 213 8.15 2.11 -6.08
N GLY A 214 8.50 1.13 -6.90
CA GLY A 214 8.38 1.23 -8.36
C GLY A 214 9.43 2.15 -8.98
N SER A 215 10.16 1.67 -9.94
CA SER A 215 11.35 2.29 -10.54
C SER A 215 11.10 3.57 -11.33
N LYS A 216 9.85 3.95 -11.53
CA LYS A 216 9.45 5.04 -12.43
C LYS A 216 8.78 6.23 -11.74
N SER A 217 8.87 6.36 -10.41
CA SER A 217 8.33 7.54 -9.76
C SER A 217 9.19 8.77 -10.09
N THR A 218 8.61 9.72 -10.81
CA THR A 218 9.15 11.06 -11.09
C THR A 218 8.94 12.03 -9.93
N VAL A 219 8.59 11.52 -8.75
CA VAL A 219 8.30 12.33 -7.57
C VAL A 219 9.60 12.98 -7.08
N GLU A 220 9.54 14.28 -6.80
CA GLU A 220 10.63 15.04 -6.20
C GLU A 220 11.10 14.44 -4.88
N PRO A 221 12.42 14.44 -4.59
CA PRO A 221 12.99 13.80 -3.40
C PRO A 221 12.34 14.24 -2.07
N THR A 222 12.02 15.52 -1.94
CA THR A 222 11.47 16.12 -0.73
C THR A 222 9.95 16.21 -0.70
N LYS A 223 9.27 15.76 -1.76
CA LYS A 223 7.80 15.81 -1.82
C LYS A 223 7.18 14.71 -0.96
N TRP A 224 6.63 15.11 0.18
CA TRP A 224 5.86 14.23 1.05
C TRP A 224 4.37 14.24 0.70
N GLY A 225 3.74 13.06 0.75
CA GLY A 225 2.29 12.93 0.61
C GLY A 225 1.61 12.74 1.97
N HIS A 226 0.45 13.36 2.16
CA HIS A 226 -0.37 13.17 3.38
C HIS A 226 -0.73 11.69 3.63
N THR A 227 -0.86 10.89 2.57
CA THR A 227 -1.10 9.44 2.68
C THR A 227 0.11 8.69 3.24
N THR A 228 1.33 9.14 2.95
CA THR A 228 2.56 8.58 3.52
C THR A 228 2.65 8.90 5.01
N VAL A 229 2.38 10.15 5.40
CA VAL A 229 2.32 10.57 6.81
C VAL A 229 1.25 9.77 7.55
N LYS A 230 0.03 9.66 6.99
CA LYS A 230 -1.04 8.84 7.57
C LYS A 230 -0.60 7.39 7.79
N LYS A 231 0.04 6.79 6.78
CA LYS A 231 0.52 5.41 6.88
C LYS A 231 1.54 5.25 8.02
N ILE A 232 2.48 6.18 8.17
CA ILE A 232 3.46 6.17 9.25
C ILE A 232 2.74 6.25 10.61
N LEU A 233 1.80 7.17 10.80
CA LEU A 233 1.08 7.34 12.05
C LEU A 233 0.16 6.15 12.42
N THR A 234 -0.28 5.34 11.45
CA THR A 234 -1.21 4.21 11.71
C THR A 234 -0.52 2.86 11.86
N LEU A 235 0.77 2.74 11.55
CA LEU A 235 1.49 1.48 11.63
C LEU A 235 1.85 1.15 13.08
N GLN A 236 1.24 0.11 13.65
CA GLN A 236 1.53 -0.39 14.99
C GLN A 236 2.93 -1.02 15.10
N GLU A 237 3.54 -1.39 13.98
CA GLU A 237 4.90 -1.90 13.92
C GLU A 237 5.93 -0.92 14.52
N TYR A 238 5.64 0.37 14.60
CA TYR A 238 6.51 1.33 15.27
C TYR A 238 6.58 1.16 16.80
N CYS A 239 5.62 0.42 17.39
CA CYS A 239 5.67 0.01 18.80
C CYS A 239 6.51 -1.24 19.06
N GLY A 240 7.25 -1.73 18.06
CA GLY A 240 8.02 -2.96 18.17
C GLY A 240 7.25 -4.24 17.82
N ASP A 241 6.02 -4.12 17.34
CA ASP A 241 5.16 -5.24 17.03
C ASP A 241 5.35 -5.76 15.61
N VAL A 242 5.05 -7.03 15.39
CA VAL A 242 4.96 -7.64 14.06
C VAL A 242 3.52 -8.07 13.80
N ILE A 243 2.92 -7.53 12.74
CA ILE A 243 1.56 -7.89 12.32
C ILE A 243 1.63 -8.59 10.97
N ASN A 244 1.41 -9.90 10.99
CA ASN A 244 1.39 -10.73 9.81
C ASN A 244 -0.04 -10.97 9.31
N PHE A 245 -0.16 -11.39 8.04
CA PHE A 245 -1.43 -11.74 7.39
C PHE A 245 -2.45 -10.60 7.31
N LYS A 246 -2.01 -9.34 7.24
CA LYS A 246 -2.91 -8.17 7.05
C LYS A 246 -3.79 -8.29 5.81
N THR A 247 -3.30 -8.98 4.78
CA THR A 247 -4.03 -9.21 3.53
C THR A 247 -3.81 -10.63 3.01
N TYR A 248 -4.80 -11.16 2.30
CA TYR A 248 -4.70 -12.45 1.62
C TYR A 248 -5.15 -12.36 0.16
N SER A 249 -4.83 -13.38 -0.63
CA SER A 249 -5.31 -13.55 -2.00
C SER A 249 -6.04 -14.88 -2.11
N LYS A 250 -7.26 -14.87 -2.67
CA LYS A 250 -8.08 -16.08 -2.85
C LYS A 250 -7.41 -17.09 -3.79
N SER A 251 -6.74 -16.62 -4.82
CA SER A 251 -6.09 -17.47 -5.83
C SER A 251 -4.75 -16.89 -6.25
N TYR A 252 -3.83 -17.74 -6.70
CA TYR A 252 -2.55 -17.32 -7.28
C TYR A 252 -2.72 -16.53 -8.60
N LYS A 253 -3.83 -16.75 -9.32
CA LYS A 253 -4.20 -16.00 -10.53
C LYS A 253 -4.74 -14.59 -10.22
N MET A 254 -5.28 -14.36 -9.01
CA MET A 254 -5.85 -13.06 -8.62
C MET A 254 -4.80 -12.16 -8.01
N LYS A 255 -4.54 -11.02 -8.66
CA LYS A 255 -3.61 -9.99 -8.15
C LYS A 255 -4.21 -9.15 -7.02
N ARG A 256 -5.55 -9.07 -6.93
CA ARG A 256 -6.24 -8.29 -5.91
C ARG A 256 -6.01 -8.92 -4.54
N ARG A 257 -5.47 -8.12 -3.63
CA ARG A 257 -5.37 -8.47 -2.22
C ARG A 257 -6.63 -8.04 -1.49
N ILE A 258 -7.11 -8.89 -0.62
CA ILE A 258 -8.28 -8.67 0.24
C ILE A 258 -7.76 -8.44 1.64
N GLU A 259 -8.29 -7.43 2.33
CA GLU A 259 -7.97 -7.17 3.72
C GLU A 259 -8.45 -8.33 4.60
N ASN A 260 -7.58 -8.77 5.52
CA ASN A 260 -7.91 -9.84 6.44
C ASN A 260 -8.51 -9.23 7.71
N PRO A 261 -9.63 -9.75 8.21
CA PRO A 261 -10.18 -9.33 9.50
C PRO A 261 -9.10 -9.43 10.61
N GLU A 262 -9.22 -8.60 11.64
CA GLU A 262 -8.22 -8.56 12.71
C GLU A 262 -8.04 -9.89 13.42
N GLU A 263 -9.12 -10.63 13.60
CA GLU A 263 -9.15 -11.97 14.20
C GLU A 263 -8.24 -12.98 13.49
N ASN A 264 -8.03 -12.79 12.19
CA ASN A 264 -7.22 -13.68 11.34
C ASN A 264 -5.79 -13.14 11.11
N ARG A 265 -5.42 -12.04 11.76
CA ARG A 265 -4.06 -11.50 11.74
C ARG A 265 -3.24 -12.15 12.86
N ALA A 266 -1.99 -12.44 12.60
CA ALA A 266 -1.06 -12.88 13.65
C ALA A 266 -0.29 -11.66 14.15
N ILE A 267 -0.51 -11.31 15.42
CA ILE A 267 0.09 -10.14 16.08
C ILE A 267 1.08 -10.65 17.12
N PHE A 268 2.33 -10.21 17.04
CA PHE A 268 3.39 -10.50 17.97
C PHE A 268 3.90 -9.18 18.55
N LEU A 269 3.85 -9.07 19.87
CA LEU A 269 4.22 -7.85 20.58
C LEU A 269 5.72 -7.85 20.89
N ASN A 270 6.35 -6.67 20.82
CA ASN A 270 7.74 -6.43 21.24
C ASN A 270 8.78 -7.37 20.59
N VAL A 271 8.63 -7.61 19.29
CA VAL A 271 9.55 -8.47 18.52
C VAL A 271 10.84 -7.74 18.14
N HIS A 272 10.78 -6.42 18.01
CA HIS A 272 11.93 -5.57 17.68
C HIS A 272 11.91 -4.28 18.51
N GLU A 273 13.01 -3.54 18.50
CA GLU A 273 13.13 -2.29 19.23
C GLU A 273 12.08 -1.26 18.74
N PRO A 274 11.27 -0.67 19.65
CA PRO A 274 10.27 0.30 19.28
C PRO A 274 10.91 1.67 18.93
N ILE A 275 10.43 2.31 17.88
CA ILE A 275 10.76 3.71 17.57
C ILE A 275 9.86 4.65 18.39
N ILE A 276 8.61 4.24 18.60
CA ILE A 276 7.57 4.99 19.33
C ILE A 276 7.03 4.10 20.46
N ASP A 277 6.91 4.67 21.64
CA ASP A 277 6.27 3.96 22.76
C ASP A 277 4.76 3.78 22.51
N ARG A 278 4.18 2.75 23.11
CA ARG A 278 2.78 2.36 22.90
C ARG A 278 1.79 3.44 23.33
N VAL A 279 2.06 4.12 24.44
CA VAL A 279 1.19 5.18 24.97
C VAL A 279 1.11 6.34 23.98
N THR A 280 2.24 6.76 23.43
CA THR A 280 2.31 7.79 22.40
C THR A 280 1.56 7.36 21.13
N TRP A 281 1.73 6.11 20.70
CA TRP A 281 1.01 5.59 19.52
C TRP A 281 -0.51 5.61 19.73
N GLU A 282 -1.01 5.08 20.86
CA GLU A 282 -2.43 5.04 21.20
C GLU A 282 -3.03 6.46 21.27
N LYS A 283 -2.33 7.40 21.90
CA LYS A 283 -2.72 8.81 21.97
C LYS A 283 -2.87 9.41 20.57
N VAL A 284 -1.95 9.13 19.66
CA VAL A 284 -2.04 9.61 18.27
C VAL A 284 -3.21 8.95 17.54
N GLN A 285 -3.51 7.63 17.76
CA GLN A 285 -4.69 6.98 17.18
C GLN A 285 -5.99 7.66 17.66
N SER A 286 -6.10 7.95 18.96
CA SER A 286 -7.28 8.65 19.51
C SER A 286 -7.48 10.04 18.90
N LEU A 287 -6.40 10.78 18.65
CA LEU A 287 -6.45 12.09 17.98
C LEU A 287 -6.87 11.98 16.51
N GLN A 288 -6.50 10.91 15.81
CA GLN A 288 -6.90 10.69 14.41
C GLN A 288 -8.38 10.33 14.26
N THR A 289 -8.98 9.63 15.21
CA THR A 289 -10.41 9.29 15.20
C THR A 289 -11.27 10.53 15.46
N THR A 290 -10.76 11.50 16.23
CA THR A 290 -11.42 12.77 16.55
C THR A 290 -11.15 13.82 15.47
N ARG A 291 -11.48 13.54 14.21
CA ARG A 291 -11.19 14.43 13.07
C ARG A 291 -11.83 15.80 13.26
N ARG A 292 -11.01 16.80 13.56
CA ARG A 292 -11.36 18.22 13.44
C ARG A 292 -11.30 18.61 11.96
N ARG A 293 -12.44 18.81 11.31
CA ARG A 293 -12.47 19.53 10.02
C ARG A 293 -12.18 21.00 10.31
N ARG A 294 -11.02 21.50 9.87
CA ARG A 294 -10.80 22.95 9.85
C ARG A 294 -11.76 23.59 8.84
N PRO A 295 -12.43 24.71 9.20
CA PRO A 295 -13.28 25.42 8.25
C PRO A 295 -12.43 25.94 7.08
N THR A 296 -12.92 25.70 5.86
CA THR A 296 -12.19 25.99 4.61
C THR A 296 -12.13 27.47 4.27
N VAL A 297 -13.01 28.29 4.84
CA VAL A 297 -13.21 29.68 4.40
C VAL A 297 -12.61 30.72 5.35
N THR A 298 -12.65 30.51 6.67
CA THR A 298 -12.27 31.56 7.64
C THR A 298 -11.02 31.27 8.45
N LYS A 299 -10.40 30.10 8.35
CA LYS A 299 -9.30 29.62 9.22
C LYS A 299 -9.60 29.65 10.74
N GLU A 300 -10.75 30.13 11.16
CA GLU A 300 -11.16 30.15 12.55
C GLU A 300 -11.72 28.80 12.98
N SER A 301 -11.22 28.28 14.06
CA SER A 301 -11.74 27.07 14.71
C SER A 301 -11.85 27.32 16.21
N SER A 302 -12.90 26.78 16.84
CA SER A 302 -13.00 26.79 18.30
C SER A 302 -12.25 25.63 18.92
N ALA A 303 -11.70 25.81 20.11
CA ALA A 303 -11.07 24.76 20.91
C ALA A 303 -12.01 23.59 21.19
N PHE A 304 -13.32 23.81 21.17
CA PHE A 304 -14.34 22.79 21.44
C PHE A 304 -14.73 21.94 20.21
N CYS A 305 -14.18 22.22 19.02
CA CYS A 305 -14.48 21.44 17.83
C CYS A 305 -14.09 19.96 18.00
N GLY A 306 -15.06 19.05 17.81
CA GLY A 306 -14.88 17.61 17.91
C GLY A 306 -15.11 17.02 19.30
N TYR A 307 -15.21 17.83 20.35
CA TYR A 307 -15.51 17.36 21.70
C TYR A 307 -17.01 17.34 22.03
N LEU A 308 -17.80 18.18 21.36
CA LEU A 308 -19.21 18.32 21.67
C LEU A 308 -20.06 17.26 20.97
N LYS A 309 -20.91 16.59 21.74
CA LYS A 309 -21.85 15.57 21.26
C LYS A 309 -23.28 16.01 21.51
N CYS A 310 -24.17 15.65 20.58
CA CYS A 310 -25.60 15.86 20.76
C CYS A 310 -26.14 14.88 21.82
N PRO A 311 -26.86 15.36 22.85
CA PRO A 311 -27.37 14.49 23.91
C PRO A 311 -28.45 13.51 23.44
N GLU A 312 -29.15 13.81 22.36
CA GLU A 312 -30.22 12.97 21.81
C GLU A 312 -29.69 11.90 20.87
N CYS A 313 -28.84 12.27 19.89
CA CYS A 313 -28.43 11.34 18.83
C CYS A 313 -26.95 10.92 18.91
N GLY A 314 -26.19 11.40 19.89
CA GLY A 314 -24.75 11.10 20.03
C GLY A 314 -23.85 11.68 18.90
N GLY A 315 -24.44 12.30 17.89
CA GLY A 315 -23.70 12.90 16.78
C GLY A 315 -22.89 14.13 17.18
N ASN A 316 -21.91 14.50 16.36
CA ASN A 316 -21.09 15.70 16.62
C ASN A 316 -21.92 16.99 16.49
N LEU A 317 -21.59 17.97 17.32
CA LEU A 317 -22.00 19.35 17.10
C LEU A 317 -20.93 20.05 16.26
N ASN A 318 -21.36 20.63 15.15
CA ASN A 318 -20.48 21.37 14.24
C ASN A 318 -20.48 22.86 14.56
N PHE A 319 -19.31 23.49 14.38
CA PHE A 319 -19.10 24.91 14.58
C PHE A 319 -19.64 25.72 13.40
N HIS A 320 -20.39 26.77 13.68
CA HIS A 320 -21.04 27.67 12.72
C HIS A 320 -20.90 29.13 13.13
N PHE A 321 -21.01 30.00 12.13
CA PHE A 321 -21.18 31.45 12.28
C PHE A 321 -22.58 31.82 11.86
N ASN A 322 -23.11 32.83 12.49
CA ASN A 322 -24.36 33.43 12.03
C ASN A 322 -24.09 34.18 10.71
N GLN A 323 -24.94 33.97 9.70
CA GLN A 323 -24.75 34.57 8.37
C GLN A 323 -24.89 36.10 8.38
N ASN A 324 -25.70 36.63 9.28
CA ASN A 324 -25.98 38.06 9.38
C ASN A 324 -25.06 38.79 10.36
N ASN A 325 -24.49 38.08 11.33
CA ASN A 325 -23.52 38.60 12.29
C ASN A 325 -22.47 37.56 12.63
N HIS A 326 -21.29 37.70 12.06
CA HIS A 326 -20.16 36.74 12.20
C HIS A 326 -19.62 36.67 13.64
N ASP A 327 -19.92 37.64 14.50
CA ASP A 327 -19.53 37.63 15.92
C ASP A 327 -20.33 36.59 16.72
N ILE A 328 -21.51 36.21 16.23
CA ILE A 328 -22.33 35.17 16.86
C ILE A 328 -21.87 33.80 16.36
N LYS A 329 -21.14 33.11 17.22
CA LYS A 329 -20.58 31.76 16.97
C LYS A 329 -21.38 30.75 17.81
N PHE A 330 -21.66 29.57 17.18
CA PHE A 330 -22.43 28.54 17.86
C PHE A 330 -22.09 27.14 17.32
N PHE A 331 -22.45 26.13 18.09
CA PHE A 331 -22.40 24.74 17.68
C PHE A 331 -23.79 24.19 17.45
N SER A 332 -24.03 23.44 16.41
CA SER A 332 -25.30 22.76 16.12
C SER A 332 -25.15 21.32 15.70
N CYS A 333 -26.21 20.51 15.94
CA CYS A 333 -26.19 19.08 15.67
C CYS A 333 -26.08 18.78 14.18
N GLN A 334 -25.04 18.06 13.80
CA GLN A 334 -24.79 17.65 12.42
C GLN A 334 -25.91 16.76 11.86
N ASN A 335 -26.45 15.85 12.68
CA ASN A 335 -27.47 14.88 12.25
C ASN A 335 -28.84 15.52 12.04
N HIS A 336 -29.10 16.69 12.63
CA HIS A 336 -30.30 17.47 12.35
C HIS A 336 -30.14 18.29 11.06
N ASN A 337 -28.97 18.91 10.87
CA ASN A 337 -28.69 19.76 9.72
C ASN A 337 -28.36 18.97 8.45
N SER A 338 -28.01 17.69 8.55
CA SER A 338 -27.83 16.80 7.39
C SER A 338 -29.20 16.41 6.83
N GLY A 339 -29.33 16.31 5.51
CA GLY A 339 -30.59 15.92 4.84
C GLY A 339 -31.23 14.61 5.34
N TYR A 340 -30.50 13.82 6.13
CA TYR A 340 -30.98 12.56 6.73
C TYR A 340 -31.77 12.71 8.03
N ARG A 341 -31.83 13.91 8.63
CA ARG A 341 -32.57 14.27 9.85
C ARG A 341 -32.68 13.15 10.90
N LYS A 342 -31.53 12.58 11.28
CA LYS A 342 -31.48 11.52 12.31
C LYS A 342 -31.74 12.02 13.74
N CYS A 343 -31.84 13.32 13.94
CA CYS A 343 -32.14 13.95 15.21
C CYS A 343 -33.46 14.75 15.07
N SER A 344 -34.39 14.55 15.99
CA SER A 344 -35.75 15.11 15.91
C SER A 344 -35.82 16.64 16.08
N LYS A 345 -34.91 17.20 16.87
CA LYS A 345 -34.88 18.63 17.23
C LYS A 345 -33.53 19.27 16.88
N THR A 346 -33.56 20.60 16.71
CA THR A 346 -32.34 21.39 16.57
C THR A 346 -31.70 21.57 17.96
N HIS A 347 -30.52 20.93 18.13
CA HIS A 347 -29.70 21.15 19.32
C HIS A 347 -28.58 22.10 18.96
N TYR A 348 -28.48 23.22 19.65
CA TYR A 348 -27.39 24.17 19.46
C TYR A 348 -26.98 24.79 20.81
N ILE A 349 -25.72 25.23 20.86
CA ILE A 349 -25.17 25.97 21.99
C ILE A 349 -24.30 27.12 21.46
N ARG A 350 -24.43 28.31 22.04
CA ARG A 350 -23.61 29.48 21.70
C ARG A 350 -22.20 29.30 22.27
N LEU A 351 -21.20 29.76 21.52
CA LEU A 351 -19.78 29.63 21.93
C LEU A 351 -19.50 30.42 23.21
N ASP A 352 -19.98 31.64 23.31
CA ASP A 352 -19.81 32.54 24.49
C ASP A 352 -20.31 31.88 25.78
N PHE A 353 -21.52 31.30 25.74
CA PHE A 353 -22.08 30.57 26.86
C PHE A 353 -21.24 29.31 27.20
N LEU A 354 -20.83 28.56 26.21
CA LEU A 354 -20.00 27.35 26.39
C LEU A 354 -18.67 27.71 27.05
N GLU A 355 -18.01 28.78 26.60
CA GLU A 355 -16.75 29.26 27.17
C GLU A 355 -16.92 29.65 28.65
N GLN A 356 -18.00 30.33 29.01
CA GLN A 356 -18.31 30.70 30.41
C GLN A 356 -18.50 29.45 31.28
N VAL A 357 -19.28 28.47 30.83
CA VAL A 357 -19.52 27.22 31.57
C VAL A 357 -18.24 26.47 31.80
N VAL A 358 -17.42 26.27 30.72
CA VAL A 358 -16.14 25.54 30.84
C VAL A 358 -15.17 26.31 31.75
N LEU A 359 -15.08 27.62 31.60
CA LEU A 359 -14.21 28.44 32.44
C LEU A 359 -14.61 28.37 33.92
N TYR A 360 -15.90 28.36 34.19
CA TYR A 360 -16.41 28.19 35.57
C TYR A 360 -15.99 26.84 36.16
N GLU A 361 -16.18 25.73 35.40
CA GLU A 361 -15.79 24.40 35.85
C GLU A 361 -14.26 24.23 36.02
N VAL A 362 -13.49 24.83 35.12
CA VAL A 362 -12.02 24.84 35.24
C VAL A 362 -11.57 25.58 36.49
N LYS A 363 -12.17 26.75 36.76
CA LYS A 363 -11.90 27.52 37.99
C LYS A 363 -12.28 26.72 39.24
N ARG A 364 -13.46 26.08 39.24
CA ARG A 364 -13.93 25.26 40.35
C ARG A 364 -12.98 24.11 40.65
N LEU A 365 -12.53 23.39 39.59
CA LEU A 365 -11.55 22.32 39.73
C LEU A 365 -10.18 22.83 40.18
N ALA A 366 -9.74 23.97 39.72
CA ALA A 366 -8.48 24.58 40.14
C ALA A 366 -8.51 24.99 41.64
N CYS A 367 -9.62 25.56 42.07
CA CYS A 367 -9.82 25.86 43.52
C CYS A 367 -9.82 24.56 44.33
N PHE A 368 -10.55 23.53 43.89
CA PHE A 368 -10.59 22.22 44.57
C PHE A 368 -9.20 21.57 44.62
N ALA A 369 -8.46 21.59 43.50
CA ALA A 369 -7.12 21.06 43.46
C ALA A 369 -6.15 21.80 44.40
N SER A 370 -6.29 23.12 44.54
CA SER A 370 -5.48 23.94 45.44
C SER A 370 -5.79 23.68 46.91
N GLU A 371 -7.06 23.44 47.23
CA GLU A 371 -7.50 23.23 48.62
C GLU A 371 -7.37 21.78 49.05
N TYR A 372 -7.58 20.82 48.16
CA TYR A 372 -7.63 19.38 48.44
C TYR A 372 -6.71 18.59 47.51
N GLU A 373 -5.45 18.97 47.39
CA GLU A 373 -4.46 18.36 46.47
C GLU A 373 -4.38 16.84 46.55
N LYS A 374 -4.34 16.29 47.78
CA LYS A 374 -4.28 14.85 48.00
C LYS A 374 -5.53 14.08 47.52
N ASP A 375 -6.70 14.64 47.75
CA ASP A 375 -7.98 14.03 47.34
C ASP A 375 -8.23 14.20 45.85
N PHE A 376 -7.78 15.31 45.26
CA PHE A 376 -7.79 15.53 43.79
C PHE A 376 -6.96 14.48 43.09
N ILE A 377 -5.73 14.19 43.55
CA ILE A 377 -4.85 13.16 42.98
C ILE A 377 -5.52 11.79 43.04
N LYS A 378 -6.16 11.41 44.17
CA LYS A 378 -6.87 10.12 44.29
C LYS A 378 -8.02 9.99 43.27
N VAL A 379 -8.80 11.05 43.06
CA VAL A 379 -9.90 11.04 42.12
C VAL A 379 -9.37 10.90 40.67
N MET A 380 -8.29 11.58 40.31
CA MET A 380 -7.69 11.50 38.96
C MET A 380 -7.07 10.14 38.67
N ILE A 381 -6.41 9.51 39.64
CA ILE A 381 -5.81 8.17 39.47
C ILE A 381 -6.88 7.06 39.43
N GLY A 382 -8.00 7.23 40.13
CA GLY A 382 -9.10 6.26 40.16
C GLY A 382 -9.93 6.18 38.88
N HIS A 383 -9.72 7.10 37.94
CA HIS A 383 -10.40 7.17 36.62
C HIS A 383 -9.45 6.85 35.44
N SER A 384 -8.22 6.35 35.71
CA SER A 384 -7.24 5.94 34.68
C SER A 384 -7.25 4.41 34.46
#